data_f8d4dc3aca5a99d5f0d55f9410b59398
#
_entry.id   f8d4dc3aca5a99d5f0d55f9410b59398
#
_cell.length_a   1.000
_cell.length_b   1.000
_cell.length_c   1.000
_cell.angle_alpha   90.00
_cell.angle_beta   90.00
_cell.angle_gamma   90.00
#
_symmetry.space_group_name_H-M   'P 1'
#
loop_
_entity.id
_entity.type
_entity.pdbx_description
1 polymer ?
#
loop_
_entity_poly.entity_id
_entity_poly.type
_entity_poly.pdbx_seq_one_letter_code
_entity_poly.pdbx_strand_id
1 'polypeptide(L)'
;MAIYKTEHFGIARKIVANMTSESWETIPHAVMSYEADVTDLLKELKKLNEGVTDKSKKISINTVMLKIICEGLKAAPKLNCTLDFNRKLVRGTLYYHDNIDISMPMILHNGEMMTVNMHNMENKSLSEMTAAINDTVRRANNTDLNEVMFEVSMDNTVKGLKQGKILQTLRRLYGSKMPGEHKVHTLSGNERKKYYSIPKKDRLTKHDIEQGTTTITNIGSVGRNHKGTCFLLEIIPPQTTAFCIGAVQRKPWVVTDENGNEKLEVRSVITITCATDHRSVDYGDCLPMINRLNEIFADTSVIKTWK
;
A
#
# COMPACT_ATOMS: atom_id res chain seq x y z
N MET A 1 -7.57 -36.50 12.04
CA MET A 1 -6.61 -35.46 12.45
C MET A 1 -7.07 -34.85 13.76
N ALA A 2 -6.17 -34.69 14.76
CA ALA A 2 -6.49 -33.96 15.98
C ALA A 2 -6.34 -32.45 15.71
N ILE A 3 -7.36 -31.66 16.08
CA ILE A 3 -7.31 -30.18 15.96
C ILE A 3 -6.52 -29.66 17.16
N TYR A 4 -5.41 -28.98 16.91
CA TYR A 4 -4.58 -28.38 17.94
C TYR A 4 -5.16 -27.04 18.46
N LYS A 5 -5.71 -26.20 17.58
CA LYS A 5 -6.27 -24.89 17.92
C LYS A 5 -7.38 -24.53 16.93
N THR A 6 -8.42 -23.88 17.42
CA THR A 6 -9.44 -23.24 16.59
C THR A 6 -9.39 -21.75 16.82
N GLU A 7 -9.43 -20.95 15.73
CA GLU A 7 -9.43 -19.49 15.78
C GLU A 7 -10.53 -18.95 14.85
N HIS A 8 -11.39 -18.09 15.37
CA HIS A 8 -12.46 -17.44 14.61
C HIS A 8 -12.00 -16.06 14.14
N PHE A 9 -12.32 -15.72 12.89
CA PHE A 9 -11.90 -14.47 12.31
C PHE A 9 -12.51 -13.26 13.02
N GLY A 10 -11.65 -12.33 13.46
CA GLY A 10 -12.04 -10.98 13.83
C GLY A 10 -12.43 -10.14 12.60
N ILE A 11 -12.88 -8.89 12.82
CA ILE A 11 -13.41 -8.02 11.75
C ILE A 11 -12.37 -7.76 10.65
N ALA A 12 -11.14 -7.45 11.01
CA ALA A 12 -10.07 -7.18 10.06
C ALA A 12 -9.80 -8.39 9.16
N ARG A 13 -9.68 -9.60 9.74
CA ARG A 13 -9.44 -10.82 8.98
C ARG A 13 -10.61 -11.18 8.06
N LYS A 14 -11.86 -10.96 8.50
CA LYS A 14 -13.06 -11.15 7.64
C LYS A 14 -13.01 -10.23 6.42
N ILE A 15 -12.64 -8.96 6.61
CA ILE A 15 -12.55 -7.99 5.50
C ILE A 15 -11.44 -8.42 4.54
N VAL A 16 -10.23 -8.70 5.05
CA VAL A 16 -9.11 -9.16 4.22
C VAL A 16 -9.48 -10.41 3.43
N ALA A 17 -10.02 -11.44 4.10
CA ALA A 17 -10.40 -12.69 3.42
C ALA A 17 -11.44 -12.46 2.30
N ASN A 18 -12.42 -11.59 2.54
CA ASN A 18 -13.42 -11.26 1.51
C ASN A 18 -12.79 -10.50 0.33
N MET A 19 -11.97 -9.48 0.60
CA MET A 19 -11.39 -8.64 -0.44
C MET A 19 -10.35 -9.40 -1.28
N THR A 20 -9.53 -10.23 -0.66
CA THR A 20 -8.54 -11.05 -1.38
C THR A 20 -9.19 -12.16 -2.19
N SER A 21 -10.26 -12.79 -1.69
CA SER A 21 -11.05 -13.75 -2.47
C SER A 21 -11.69 -13.09 -3.68
N GLU A 22 -12.35 -11.93 -3.51
CA GLU A 22 -12.94 -11.16 -4.60
C GLU A 22 -11.90 -10.76 -5.64
N SER A 23 -10.70 -10.34 -5.19
CA SER A 23 -9.57 -9.99 -6.06
C SER A 23 -9.21 -11.17 -6.99
N TRP A 24 -8.95 -12.35 -6.42
CA TRP A 24 -8.56 -13.53 -7.20
C TRP A 24 -9.68 -14.10 -8.07
N GLU A 25 -10.93 -13.96 -7.66
CA GLU A 25 -12.09 -14.41 -8.45
C GLU A 25 -12.37 -13.49 -9.65
N THR A 26 -12.02 -12.21 -9.56
CA THR A 26 -12.47 -11.21 -10.53
C THR A 26 -11.36 -10.56 -11.35
N ILE A 27 -10.12 -10.51 -10.85
CA ILE A 27 -9.01 -9.80 -11.49
C ILE A 27 -7.99 -10.80 -12.07
N PRO A 28 -7.78 -10.82 -13.39
CA PRO A 28 -6.63 -11.48 -14.00
C PRO A 28 -5.37 -10.62 -13.75
N HIS A 29 -4.56 -11.04 -12.78
CA HIS A 29 -3.33 -10.33 -12.43
C HIS A 29 -2.23 -10.60 -13.46
N ALA A 30 -1.62 -9.54 -14.01
CA ALA A 30 -0.33 -9.60 -14.68
C ALA A 30 0.72 -8.99 -13.76
N VAL A 31 1.84 -9.68 -13.59
CA VAL A 31 2.86 -9.28 -12.60
C VAL A 31 4.20 -9.13 -13.26
N MET A 32 4.85 -8.00 -13.04
CA MET A 32 6.23 -7.75 -13.44
C MET A 32 7.09 -7.35 -12.25
N SER A 33 8.39 -7.59 -12.36
CA SER A 33 9.38 -7.25 -11.36
C SER A 33 10.46 -6.38 -11.99
N TYR A 34 10.84 -5.33 -11.28
CA TYR A 34 11.93 -4.42 -11.64
C TYR A 34 13.01 -4.50 -10.56
N GLU A 35 14.25 -4.84 -10.94
CA GLU A 35 15.39 -4.82 -10.03
C GLU A 35 16.15 -3.50 -10.17
N ALA A 36 16.22 -2.75 -9.06
CA ALA A 36 16.88 -1.46 -8.99
C ALA A 36 18.21 -1.57 -8.25
N ASP A 37 19.31 -1.18 -8.87
CA ASP A 37 20.56 -0.90 -8.16
C ASP A 37 20.40 0.42 -7.39
N VAL A 38 20.34 0.31 -6.08
CA VAL A 38 20.16 1.46 -5.17
C VAL A 38 21.48 1.86 -4.48
N THR A 39 22.63 1.36 -4.93
CA THR A 39 23.92 1.62 -4.27
C THR A 39 24.22 3.11 -4.22
N ASP A 40 24.08 3.81 -5.33
CA ASP A 40 24.36 5.24 -5.41
C ASP A 40 23.21 6.08 -4.81
N LEU A 41 21.97 5.61 -4.95
CA LEU A 41 20.82 6.19 -4.24
C LEU A 41 21.03 6.22 -2.73
N LEU A 42 21.57 5.15 -2.14
CA LEU A 42 21.86 5.08 -0.70
C LEU A 42 22.96 6.06 -0.28
N LYS A 43 23.95 6.33 -1.15
CA LYS A 43 24.96 7.36 -0.92
C LYS A 43 24.35 8.76 -0.92
N GLU A 44 23.51 9.07 -1.91
CA GLU A 44 22.80 10.34 -2.00
C GLU A 44 21.84 10.53 -0.81
N LEU A 45 21.11 9.49 -0.43
CA LEU A 45 20.23 9.51 0.76
C LEU A 45 21.03 9.80 2.05
N LYS A 46 22.23 9.24 2.19
CA LYS A 46 23.10 9.55 3.33
C LYS A 46 23.46 11.03 3.36
N LYS A 47 23.84 11.62 2.21
CA LYS A 47 24.14 13.05 2.07
C LYS A 47 22.93 13.92 2.41
N LEU A 48 21.71 13.56 1.97
CA LEU A 48 20.46 14.27 2.30
C LEU A 48 20.20 14.32 3.81
N ASN A 49 20.61 13.31 4.54
CA ASN A 49 20.43 13.21 5.99
C ASN A 49 21.62 13.76 6.81
N GLU A 50 22.66 14.27 6.17
CA GLU A 50 23.80 14.91 6.86
C GLU A 50 23.31 16.13 7.66
N GLY A 51 23.75 16.22 8.92
CA GLY A 51 23.32 17.29 9.85
C GLY A 51 21.91 17.14 10.43
N VAL A 52 21.11 16.18 9.99
CA VAL A 52 19.78 15.92 10.57
C VAL A 52 19.92 15.12 11.87
N THR A 53 19.80 15.80 13.01
CA THR A 53 19.88 15.19 14.36
C THR A 53 18.58 14.55 14.81
N ASP A 54 17.45 15.15 14.46
CA ASP A 54 16.11 14.64 14.77
C ASP A 54 15.77 13.41 13.95
N LYS A 55 15.67 12.26 14.62
CA LYS A 55 15.36 10.97 13.98
C LYS A 55 14.03 10.98 13.24
N SER A 56 13.05 11.75 13.70
CA SER A 56 11.72 11.82 13.07
C SER A 56 11.75 12.56 11.72
N LYS A 57 12.75 13.38 11.48
CA LYS A 57 12.94 14.13 10.23
C LYS A 57 13.86 13.44 9.24
N LYS A 58 14.51 12.33 9.65
CA LYS A 58 15.38 11.57 8.74
C LYS A 58 14.56 10.91 7.65
N ILE A 59 14.92 11.23 6.42
CA ILE A 59 14.36 10.59 5.23
C ILE A 59 14.83 9.14 5.17
N SER A 60 13.90 8.21 5.06
CA SER A 60 14.20 6.79 4.97
C SER A 60 14.27 6.33 3.51
N ILE A 61 14.95 5.22 3.25
CA ILE A 61 14.90 4.58 1.93
C ILE A 61 13.46 4.23 1.51
N ASN A 62 12.61 3.87 2.48
CA ASN A 62 11.20 3.58 2.21
C ASN A 62 10.46 4.81 1.69
N THR A 63 10.70 5.98 2.27
CA THR A 63 10.12 7.26 1.81
C THR A 63 10.57 7.58 0.39
N VAL A 64 11.87 7.40 0.09
CA VAL A 64 12.42 7.62 -1.26
C VAL A 64 11.79 6.65 -2.27
N MET A 65 11.65 5.36 -1.92
CA MET A 65 11.04 4.37 -2.81
C MET A 65 9.55 4.66 -3.06
N LEU A 66 8.80 5.14 -2.06
CA LEU A 66 7.42 5.61 -2.26
C LEU A 66 7.36 6.79 -3.24
N LYS A 67 8.27 7.77 -3.10
CA LYS A 67 8.37 8.90 -4.04
C LYS A 67 8.69 8.43 -5.45
N ILE A 68 9.62 7.49 -5.60
CA ILE A 68 9.99 6.91 -6.90
C ILE A 68 8.76 6.26 -7.57
N ILE A 69 7.94 5.50 -6.82
CA ILE A 69 6.71 4.92 -7.36
C ILE A 69 5.72 6.01 -7.76
N CYS A 70 5.55 7.07 -6.95
CA CYS A 70 4.71 8.22 -7.31
C CYS A 70 5.17 8.89 -8.61
N GLU A 71 6.49 9.10 -8.80
CA GLU A 71 7.03 9.65 -10.03
C GLU A 71 6.79 8.71 -11.24
N GLY A 72 6.88 7.40 -11.02
CA GLY A 72 6.53 6.40 -12.03
C GLY A 72 5.04 6.42 -12.40
N LEU A 73 4.14 6.53 -11.42
CA LEU A 73 2.69 6.65 -11.66
C LEU A 73 2.32 7.95 -12.38
N LYS A 74 3.00 9.06 -12.09
CA LYS A 74 2.84 10.33 -12.83
C LYS A 74 3.23 10.20 -14.29
N ALA A 75 4.28 9.42 -14.59
CA ALA A 75 4.70 9.14 -15.97
C ALA A 75 3.74 8.18 -16.70
N ALA A 76 3.05 7.31 -15.97
CA ALA A 76 2.14 6.30 -16.50
C ALA A 76 0.74 6.42 -15.87
N PRO A 77 -0.07 7.44 -16.22
CA PRO A 77 -1.37 7.71 -15.55
C PRO A 77 -2.35 6.56 -15.60
N LYS A 78 -2.27 5.68 -16.59
CA LYS A 78 -3.13 4.49 -16.70
C LYS A 78 -2.90 3.48 -15.56
N LEU A 79 -1.75 3.54 -14.90
CA LEU A 79 -1.46 2.74 -13.71
C LEU A 79 -2.10 3.32 -12.43
N ASN A 80 -2.64 4.54 -12.48
CA ASN A 80 -3.32 5.21 -11.37
C ASN A 80 -4.81 5.41 -11.69
N CYS A 81 -5.49 4.31 -11.98
CA CYS A 81 -6.90 4.28 -12.35
C CYS A 81 -7.72 3.38 -11.43
N THR A 82 -9.02 3.53 -11.49
CA THR A 82 -9.98 2.54 -11.00
C THR A 82 -10.82 2.01 -12.16
N LEU A 83 -11.13 0.72 -12.09
CA LEU A 83 -11.92 0.01 -13.11
C LEU A 83 -13.30 -0.34 -12.58
N ASP A 84 -14.35 0.12 -13.28
CA ASP A 84 -15.70 -0.42 -13.18
C ASP A 84 -15.95 -1.35 -14.37
N PHE A 85 -16.06 -2.66 -14.12
CA PHE A 85 -16.25 -3.66 -15.16
C PHE A 85 -17.42 -4.59 -14.89
N ASN A 86 -18.41 -4.54 -15.76
CA ASN A 86 -19.54 -5.47 -15.76
C ASN A 86 -19.28 -6.64 -16.71
N ARG A 87 -18.87 -7.79 -16.15
CA ARG A 87 -18.55 -8.99 -16.92
C ARG A 87 -19.73 -9.53 -17.73
N LYS A 88 -20.98 -9.40 -17.21
CA LYS A 88 -22.16 -9.93 -17.90
C LYS A 88 -22.51 -9.14 -19.17
N LEU A 89 -22.29 -7.82 -19.13
CA LEU A 89 -22.56 -6.94 -20.26
C LEU A 89 -21.30 -6.68 -21.11
N VAL A 90 -20.13 -7.18 -20.68
CA VAL A 90 -18.81 -6.93 -21.29
C VAL A 90 -18.59 -5.41 -21.47
N ARG A 91 -18.85 -4.63 -20.43
CA ARG A 91 -18.71 -3.17 -20.43
C ARG A 91 -17.80 -2.75 -19.28
N GLY A 92 -16.88 -1.84 -19.58
CA GLY A 92 -15.95 -1.28 -18.57
C GLY A 92 -15.72 0.20 -18.76
N THR A 93 -15.42 0.87 -17.65
CA THR A 93 -15.02 2.28 -17.61
C THR A 93 -13.79 2.40 -16.71
N LEU A 94 -12.77 3.08 -17.20
CA LEU A 94 -11.60 3.46 -16.42
C LEU A 94 -11.76 4.91 -15.95
N TYR A 95 -11.56 5.11 -14.66
CA TYR A 95 -11.52 6.43 -14.05
C TYR A 95 -10.07 6.77 -13.69
N TYR A 96 -9.49 7.75 -14.36
CA TYR A 96 -8.15 8.27 -14.10
C TYR A 96 -8.18 9.21 -12.90
N HIS A 97 -7.19 9.10 -12.02
CA HIS A 97 -7.07 9.94 -10.84
C HIS A 97 -5.93 10.94 -10.98
N ASP A 98 -6.20 12.21 -10.68
CA ASP A 98 -5.18 13.27 -10.68
C ASP A 98 -4.28 13.19 -9.42
N ASN A 99 -4.84 12.68 -8.31
CA ASN A 99 -4.13 12.45 -7.06
C ASN A 99 -3.60 11.02 -6.96
N ILE A 100 -2.55 10.84 -6.19
CA ILE A 100 -2.03 9.52 -5.81
C ILE A 100 -2.28 9.31 -4.32
N ASP A 101 -3.27 8.49 -4.02
CA ASP A 101 -3.61 8.07 -2.67
C ASP A 101 -3.10 6.65 -2.46
N ILE A 102 -2.18 6.49 -1.50
CA ILE A 102 -1.48 5.22 -1.27
C ILE A 102 -2.12 4.47 -0.13
N SER A 103 -2.72 3.32 -0.41
CA SER A 103 -3.10 2.33 0.59
C SER A 103 -1.87 1.55 1.03
N MET A 104 -1.41 1.76 2.27
CA MET A 104 -0.19 1.12 2.78
C MET A 104 -0.50 0.24 3.99
N PRO A 105 -0.22 -1.07 3.94
CA PRO A 105 -0.29 -1.94 5.11
C PRO A 105 0.78 -1.55 6.15
N MET A 106 0.36 -1.38 7.40
CA MET A 106 1.22 -1.05 8.54
C MET A 106 1.02 -2.06 9.66
N ILE A 107 2.09 -2.39 10.39
CA ILE A 107 2.02 -3.17 11.61
C ILE A 107 1.92 -2.20 12.79
N LEU A 108 0.88 -2.35 13.59
CA LEU A 108 0.65 -1.60 14.82
C LEU A 108 1.51 -2.13 15.97
N HIS A 109 1.63 -1.35 17.05
CA HIS A 109 2.40 -1.77 18.25
C HIS A 109 1.90 -3.07 18.89
N ASN A 110 0.60 -3.37 18.75
CA ASN A 110 0.00 -4.61 19.26
C ASN A 110 0.22 -5.82 18.32
N GLY A 111 0.95 -5.64 17.20
CA GLY A 111 1.21 -6.68 16.20
C GLY A 111 0.08 -6.87 15.17
N GLU A 112 -1.03 -6.16 15.27
CA GLU A 112 -2.08 -6.18 14.26
C GLU A 112 -1.65 -5.45 13.00
N MET A 113 -2.15 -5.92 11.85
CA MET A 113 -1.91 -5.26 10.56
C MET A 113 -3.13 -4.44 10.17
N MET A 114 -2.90 -3.18 9.80
CA MET A 114 -3.90 -2.26 9.31
C MET A 114 -3.43 -1.64 7.99
N THR A 115 -4.32 -1.57 7.00
CA THR A 115 -4.06 -0.78 5.78
C THR A 115 -4.58 0.63 5.98
N VAL A 116 -3.71 1.62 5.80
CA VAL A 116 -4.03 3.03 5.97
C VAL A 116 -3.81 3.76 4.65
N ASN A 117 -4.72 4.65 4.30
CA ASN A 117 -4.62 5.49 3.11
C ASN A 117 -3.88 6.80 3.42
N MET A 118 -2.84 7.08 2.65
CA MET A 118 -2.12 8.35 2.67
C MET A 118 -2.48 9.15 1.43
N HIS A 119 -3.10 10.31 1.64
CA HIS A 119 -3.69 11.12 0.58
C HIS A 119 -2.72 12.10 -0.06
N ASN A 120 -2.91 12.34 -1.38
CA ASN A 120 -2.24 13.38 -2.17
C ASN A 120 -0.70 13.28 -2.07
N MET A 121 -0.17 12.11 -2.34
CA MET A 121 1.26 11.84 -2.19
C MET A 121 2.09 12.30 -3.41
N GLU A 122 1.47 12.57 -4.56
CA GLU A 122 2.11 12.87 -5.84
C GLU A 122 3.04 14.09 -5.81
N ASN A 123 2.62 15.15 -5.11
CA ASN A 123 3.34 16.44 -5.08
C ASN A 123 4.14 16.68 -3.81
N LYS A 124 4.04 15.76 -2.81
CA LYS A 124 4.79 15.92 -1.55
C LYS A 124 6.29 15.78 -1.78
N SER A 125 7.06 16.66 -1.11
CA SER A 125 8.50 16.50 -0.96
C SER A 125 8.83 15.28 -0.09
N LEU A 126 10.09 14.82 -0.08
CA LEU A 126 10.53 13.73 0.79
C LEU A 126 10.35 14.06 2.27
N SER A 127 10.52 15.33 2.64
CA SER A 127 10.31 15.82 4.01
C SER A 127 8.84 15.76 4.40
N GLU A 128 7.94 16.21 3.52
CA GLU A 128 6.50 16.15 3.73
C GLU A 128 5.96 14.71 3.75
N MET A 129 6.47 13.83 2.88
CA MET A 129 6.15 12.41 2.90
C MET A 129 6.58 11.77 4.21
N THR A 130 7.81 12.09 4.70
CA THR A 130 8.31 11.59 5.98
C THR A 130 7.41 12.03 7.12
N ALA A 131 6.99 13.30 7.15
CA ALA A 131 6.08 13.84 8.15
C ALA A 131 4.70 13.15 8.07
N ALA A 132 4.15 12.96 6.87
CA ALA A 132 2.87 12.29 6.67
C ALA A 132 2.90 10.84 7.15
N ILE A 133 3.95 10.07 6.85
CA ILE A 133 4.14 8.70 7.33
C ILE A 133 4.19 8.67 8.86
N ASN A 134 4.99 9.54 9.47
CA ASN A 134 5.14 9.59 10.94
C ASN A 134 3.82 9.97 11.62
N ASP A 135 3.08 10.94 11.06
CA ASP A 135 1.76 11.32 11.58
C ASP A 135 0.76 10.17 11.46
N THR A 136 0.75 9.47 10.32
CA THR A 136 -0.09 8.30 10.09
C THR A 136 0.20 7.20 11.12
N VAL A 137 1.48 6.89 11.38
CA VAL A 137 1.89 5.90 12.40
C VAL A 137 1.45 6.36 13.79
N ARG A 138 1.62 7.63 14.14
CA ARG A 138 1.18 8.20 15.43
C ARG A 138 -0.33 8.04 15.61
N ARG A 139 -1.11 8.39 14.61
CA ARG A 139 -2.58 8.30 14.63
C ARG A 139 -3.05 6.85 14.66
N ALA A 140 -2.40 5.96 13.91
CA ALA A 140 -2.69 4.53 13.90
C ALA A 140 -2.53 3.91 15.29
N ASN A 141 -1.49 4.29 16.03
CA ASN A 141 -1.25 3.79 17.39
C ASN A 141 -2.27 4.30 18.43
N ASN A 142 -3.00 5.37 18.12
CA ASN A 142 -4.10 5.90 18.94
C ASN A 142 -5.47 5.35 18.50
N THR A 143 -5.50 4.44 17.53
CA THR A 143 -6.73 3.95 16.91
C THR A 143 -7.02 2.51 17.33
N ASP A 144 -8.24 2.26 17.78
CA ASP A 144 -8.76 0.90 17.92
C ASP A 144 -9.24 0.40 16.55
N LEU A 145 -8.62 -0.69 16.10
CA LEU A 145 -8.89 -1.26 14.76
C LEU A 145 -10.35 -1.69 14.60
N ASN A 146 -10.93 -2.31 15.63
CA ASN A 146 -12.30 -2.81 15.55
C ASN A 146 -13.31 -1.65 15.50
N GLU A 147 -13.07 -0.56 16.24
CA GLU A 147 -13.95 0.62 16.23
C GLU A 147 -13.90 1.33 14.87
N VAL A 148 -12.73 1.62 14.31
CA VAL A 148 -12.64 2.30 13.02
C VAL A 148 -13.18 1.44 11.88
N MET A 149 -12.93 0.12 11.91
CA MET A 149 -13.49 -0.81 10.92
C MET A 149 -14.99 -0.97 11.08
N PHE A 150 -15.52 -0.86 12.29
CA PHE A 150 -16.96 -0.81 12.51
C PHE A 150 -17.58 0.46 11.94
N GLU A 151 -16.96 1.64 12.12
CA GLU A 151 -17.38 2.89 11.49
C GLU A 151 -17.47 2.75 9.95
N VAL A 152 -16.43 2.17 9.32
CA VAL A 152 -16.39 1.90 7.87
C VAL A 152 -17.49 0.91 7.44
N SER A 153 -17.68 -0.17 8.21
CA SER A 153 -18.69 -1.19 7.92
C SER A 153 -20.10 -0.64 7.97
N MET A 154 -20.40 0.22 8.96
CA MET A 154 -21.71 0.87 9.09
C MET A 154 -22.00 1.78 7.90
N ASP A 155 -21.01 2.55 7.47
CA ASP A 155 -21.18 3.45 6.33
C ASP A 155 -21.40 2.69 5.01
N ASN A 156 -20.62 1.62 4.79
CA ASN A 156 -20.79 0.72 3.65
C ASN A 156 -22.17 0.04 3.67
N THR A 157 -22.72 -0.24 4.85
CA THR A 157 -24.08 -0.74 5.02
C THR A 157 -25.10 0.28 4.51
N VAL A 158 -24.98 1.53 4.95
CA VAL A 158 -25.89 2.62 4.51
C VAL A 158 -25.76 2.87 3.02
N LYS A 159 -24.52 2.90 2.48
CA LYS A 159 -24.28 3.04 1.02
C LYS A 159 -24.89 1.88 0.24
N GLY A 160 -24.71 0.65 0.69
CA GLY A 160 -25.27 -0.55 0.04
C GLY A 160 -26.80 -0.55 0.00
N LEU A 161 -27.46 -0.11 1.06
CA LEU A 161 -28.91 0.05 1.09
C LEU A 161 -29.39 1.12 0.10
N LYS A 162 -28.71 2.27 0.04
CA LYS A 162 -29.01 3.35 -0.92
C LYS A 162 -28.81 2.92 -2.37
N GLN A 163 -27.88 2.00 -2.64
CA GLN A 163 -27.62 1.43 -3.97
C GLN A 163 -28.53 0.26 -4.34
N GLY A 164 -29.52 -0.08 -3.52
CA GLY A 164 -30.44 -1.19 -3.76
C GLY A 164 -29.85 -2.59 -3.54
N LYS A 165 -28.63 -2.72 -2.98
CA LYS A 165 -27.96 -3.99 -2.67
C LYS A 165 -28.50 -4.60 -1.36
N ILE A 166 -29.83 -4.65 -1.21
CA ILE A 166 -30.52 -4.97 0.05
C ILE A 166 -30.16 -6.38 0.54
N LEU A 167 -30.27 -7.39 -0.32
CA LEU A 167 -30.05 -8.80 0.07
C LEU A 167 -28.61 -9.06 0.51
N GLN A 168 -27.64 -8.52 -0.21
CA GLN A 168 -26.21 -8.63 0.13
C GLN A 168 -25.92 -7.92 1.47
N THR A 169 -26.49 -6.74 1.67
CA THR A 169 -26.33 -5.96 2.91
C THR A 169 -26.94 -6.68 4.11
N LEU A 170 -28.13 -7.27 3.95
CA LEU A 170 -28.78 -8.05 5.01
C LEU A 170 -27.97 -9.32 5.35
N ARG A 171 -27.43 -10.05 4.36
CA ARG A 171 -26.57 -11.20 4.59
C ARG A 171 -25.29 -10.82 5.36
N ARG A 172 -24.67 -9.70 5.04
CA ARG A 172 -23.49 -9.18 5.76
C ARG A 172 -23.84 -8.81 7.20
N LEU A 173 -24.94 -8.09 7.43
CA LEU A 173 -25.41 -7.74 8.78
C LEU A 173 -25.73 -8.98 9.60
N TYR A 174 -26.42 -9.95 9.03
CA TYR A 174 -26.72 -11.22 9.68
C TYR A 174 -25.43 -11.93 10.09
N GLY A 175 -24.47 -12.13 9.17
CA GLY A 175 -23.19 -12.80 9.44
C GLY A 175 -22.31 -12.07 10.46
N SER A 176 -22.43 -10.74 10.60
CA SER A 176 -21.64 -9.94 11.56
C SER A 176 -22.27 -9.85 12.95
N LYS A 177 -23.62 -10.01 13.05
CA LYS A 177 -24.38 -9.85 14.30
C LYS A 177 -24.85 -11.17 14.91
N MET A 178 -24.60 -12.31 14.25
CA MET A 178 -24.95 -13.61 14.81
C MET A 178 -24.33 -13.75 16.21
N PRO A 179 -25.12 -14.21 17.20
CA PRO A 179 -24.58 -14.48 18.54
C PRO A 179 -23.56 -15.63 18.48
N GLY A 180 -22.60 -15.61 19.41
CA GLY A 180 -21.55 -16.62 19.52
C GLY A 180 -20.17 -16.14 19.09
N GLU A 181 -19.28 -17.07 18.79
CA GLU A 181 -17.84 -16.84 18.52
C GLU A 181 -17.54 -16.01 17.25
N HIS A 182 -18.53 -15.88 16.36
CA HIS A 182 -18.42 -15.07 15.14
C HIS A 182 -18.83 -13.59 15.32
N LYS A 183 -19.30 -13.23 16.52
CA LYS A 183 -19.72 -11.86 16.80
C LYS A 183 -18.53 -10.90 16.74
N VAL A 184 -18.70 -9.79 16.04
CA VAL A 184 -17.71 -8.69 16.02
C VAL A 184 -17.73 -7.99 17.38
N HIS A 185 -16.61 -7.98 18.06
CA HIS A 185 -16.41 -7.28 19.34
C HIS A 185 -15.92 -5.86 19.06
N THR A 186 -16.63 -4.88 19.59
CA THR A 186 -16.24 -3.47 19.61
C THR A 186 -16.11 -3.00 21.08
N LEU A 187 -15.49 -1.86 21.28
CA LEU A 187 -15.35 -1.28 22.61
C LEU A 187 -16.71 -1.01 23.25
N SER A 188 -16.80 -1.12 24.57
CA SER A 188 -18.02 -0.88 25.34
C SER A 188 -17.75 -0.02 26.58
N GLY A 189 -18.81 0.56 27.13
CA GLY A 189 -18.75 1.29 28.41
C GLY A 189 -17.69 2.41 28.44
N ASN A 190 -16.83 2.37 29.45
CA ASN A 190 -15.81 3.41 29.69
C ASN A 190 -14.67 3.38 28.65
N GLU A 191 -14.30 2.22 28.12
CA GLU A 191 -13.27 2.10 27.07
C GLU A 191 -13.70 2.82 25.79
N ARG A 192 -14.95 2.64 25.40
CA ARG A 192 -15.53 3.34 24.24
C ARG A 192 -15.55 4.85 24.46
N LYS A 193 -15.94 5.32 25.64
CA LYS A 193 -15.92 6.75 25.98
C LYS A 193 -14.50 7.31 25.91
N LYS A 194 -13.51 6.59 26.45
CA LYS A 194 -12.10 6.96 26.40
C LYS A 194 -11.59 7.05 24.95
N TYR A 195 -11.89 6.07 24.10
CA TYR A 195 -11.51 6.09 22.69
C TYR A 195 -12.09 7.29 21.96
N TYR A 196 -13.39 7.54 22.09
CA TYR A 196 -14.05 8.66 21.41
C TYR A 196 -13.72 10.04 22.03
N SER A 197 -13.07 10.10 23.18
CA SER A 197 -12.52 11.34 23.72
C SER A 197 -11.21 11.75 23.03
N ILE A 198 -10.54 10.84 22.31
CA ILE A 198 -9.35 11.16 21.48
C ILE A 198 -9.83 12.02 20.30
N PRO A 199 -9.27 13.23 20.09
CA PRO A 199 -9.65 14.07 18.97
C PRO A 199 -9.47 13.37 17.63
N LYS A 200 -10.36 13.61 16.67
CA LYS A 200 -10.28 12.99 15.32
C LYS A 200 -8.95 13.26 14.61
N LYS A 201 -8.29 14.38 14.88
CA LYS A 201 -6.97 14.70 14.33
C LYS A 201 -5.84 13.81 14.88
N ASP A 202 -6.05 13.17 16.02
CA ASP A 202 -5.04 12.37 16.73
C ASP A 202 -5.30 10.86 16.62
N ARG A 203 -6.36 10.43 15.96
CA ARG A 203 -6.66 9.03 15.62
C ARG A 203 -7.03 8.90 14.15
N LEU A 204 -6.95 7.69 13.61
CA LEU A 204 -7.44 7.42 12.28
C LEU A 204 -8.97 7.50 12.25
N THR A 205 -9.48 7.91 11.12
CA THR A 205 -10.90 8.02 10.81
C THR A 205 -11.22 7.13 9.61
N LYS A 206 -12.50 7.02 9.28
CA LYS A 206 -12.95 6.35 8.08
C LYS A 206 -12.20 6.81 6.81
N HIS A 207 -11.94 8.12 6.69
CA HIS A 207 -11.23 8.68 5.53
C HIS A 207 -9.83 8.08 5.36
N ASP A 208 -9.14 7.82 6.47
CA ASP A 208 -7.81 7.21 6.46
C ASP A 208 -7.83 5.68 6.20
N ILE A 209 -9.01 5.05 6.24
CA ILE A 209 -9.19 3.60 6.03
C ILE A 209 -9.87 3.29 4.69
N GLU A 210 -10.49 4.28 4.06
CA GLU A 210 -11.00 4.13 2.71
C GLU A 210 -9.86 3.81 1.74
N GLN A 211 -10.17 3.05 0.70
CA GLN A 211 -9.17 2.60 -0.26
C GLN A 211 -8.61 3.78 -1.07
N GLY A 212 -7.29 3.82 -1.20
CA GLY A 212 -6.59 4.77 -2.07
C GLY A 212 -6.66 4.38 -3.54
N THR A 213 -5.96 5.13 -4.38
CA THR A 213 -5.93 4.89 -5.83
C THR A 213 -5.04 3.71 -6.21
N THR A 214 -4.03 3.41 -5.37
CA THR A 214 -3.14 2.25 -5.52
C THR A 214 -2.73 1.69 -4.16
N THR A 215 -2.34 0.42 -4.10
CA THR A 215 -1.78 -0.20 -2.89
C THR A 215 -0.27 -0.34 -3.04
N ILE A 216 0.49 0.11 -2.03
CA ILE A 216 1.94 -0.08 -1.98
C ILE A 216 2.31 -0.79 -0.68
N THR A 217 2.77 -2.02 -0.80
CA THR A 217 3.29 -2.79 0.34
C THR A 217 4.80 -2.65 0.41
N ASN A 218 5.36 -2.56 1.62
CA ASN A 218 6.80 -2.45 1.82
C ASN A 218 7.28 -3.54 2.78
N ILE A 219 7.62 -4.70 2.21
CA ILE A 219 8.12 -5.84 3.00
C ILE A 219 9.52 -5.57 3.57
N GLY A 220 10.31 -4.71 2.91
CA GLY A 220 11.63 -4.31 3.39
C GLY A 220 11.59 -3.49 4.68
N SER A 221 10.48 -2.81 4.97
CA SER A 221 10.30 -2.09 6.24
C SER A 221 10.02 -3.03 7.42
N VAL A 222 9.35 -4.14 7.17
CA VAL A 222 8.94 -5.14 8.17
C VAL A 222 9.99 -6.23 8.33
N GLY A 223 10.49 -6.73 7.22
CA GLY A 223 11.45 -7.84 7.16
C GLY A 223 12.77 -7.43 6.52
N ARG A 224 13.61 -6.64 7.22
CA ARG A 224 14.89 -6.14 6.69
C ARG A 224 15.86 -7.21 6.19
N ASN A 225 15.72 -8.43 6.74
CA ASN A 225 16.56 -9.57 6.37
C ASN A 225 15.89 -10.48 5.33
N HIS A 226 14.75 -10.09 4.78
CA HIS A 226 14.06 -10.84 3.74
C HIS A 226 14.94 -10.91 2.49
N LYS A 227 15.16 -12.12 2.01
CA LYS A 227 15.88 -12.40 0.76
C LYS A 227 14.91 -12.95 -0.25
N GLY A 228 14.95 -12.42 -1.46
CA GLY A 228 14.06 -12.82 -2.54
C GLY A 228 13.10 -11.70 -2.96
N THR A 229 12.15 -12.04 -3.79
CA THR A 229 11.18 -11.11 -4.39
C THR A 229 9.77 -11.58 -4.08
N CYS A 230 8.89 -10.65 -3.74
CA CYS A 230 7.46 -10.92 -3.64
C CYS A 230 6.83 -10.79 -5.03
N PHE A 231 6.28 -11.86 -5.57
CA PHE A 231 5.68 -11.87 -6.90
C PHE A 231 4.15 -11.80 -6.89
N LEU A 232 3.50 -12.19 -5.81
CA LEU A 232 2.05 -12.21 -5.73
C LEU A 232 1.55 -11.06 -4.87
N LEU A 233 0.76 -10.19 -5.50
CA LEU A 233 0.12 -9.05 -4.88
C LEU A 233 -1.36 -9.06 -5.27
N GLU A 234 -2.22 -8.99 -4.29
CA GLU A 234 -3.65 -8.82 -4.53
C GLU A 234 -3.94 -7.36 -4.87
N ILE A 235 -4.54 -7.15 -6.04
CA ILE A 235 -5.11 -5.86 -6.41
C ILE A 235 -6.51 -5.79 -5.81
N ILE A 236 -6.74 -4.85 -4.92
CA ILE A 236 -8.04 -4.73 -4.27
C ILE A 236 -8.99 -3.89 -5.15
N PRO A 237 -10.09 -4.49 -5.66
CA PRO A 237 -11.03 -3.75 -6.50
C PRO A 237 -11.54 -2.48 -5.80
N PRO A 238 -11.71 -1.35 -6.51
CA PRO A 238 -11.62 -1.13 -7.96
C PRO A 238 -10.24 -0.68 -8.47
N GLN A 239 -9.17 -0.75 -7.66
CA GLN A 239 -7.82 -0.40 -8.10
C GLN A 239 -7.39 -1.24 -9.30
N THR A 240 -6.47 -0.71 -10.12
CA THR A 240 -5.88 -1.41 -11.27
C THR A 240 -4.44 -1.82 -11.04
N THR A 241 -3.82 -1.38 -9.96
CA THR A 241 -2.42 -1.68 -9.65
C THR A 241 -2.18 -1.92 -8.16
N ALA A 242 -1.16 -2.74 -7.88
CA ALA A 242 -0.56 -2.89 -6.57
C ALA A 242 0.96 -3.02 -6.70
N PHE A 243 1.70 -2.47 -5.74
CA PHE A 243 3.16 -2.49 -5.73
C PHE A 243 3.71 -3.13 -4.46
N CYS A 244 4.85 -3.81 -4.60
CA CYS A 244 5.63 -4.28 -3.47
C CYS A 244 7.06 -3.77 -3.56
N ILE A 245 7.55 -3.14 -2.48
CA ILE A 245 8.93 -2.74 -2.31
C ILE A 245 9.62 -3.83 -1.48
N GLY A 246 10.63 -4.47 -2.05
CA GLY A 246 11.46 -5.48 -1.39
C GLY A 246 12.43 -4.91 -0.36
N ALA A 247 13.14 -5.78 0.35
CA ALA A 247 14.25 -5.39 1.19
C ALA A 247 15.52 -5.10 0.34
N VAL A 248 16.40 -4.27 0.87
CA VAL A 248 17.75 -4.07 0.27
C VAL A 248 18.52 -5.37 0.37
N GLN A 249 19.00 -5.89 -0.75
CA GLN A 249 19.78 -7.12 -0.84
C GLN A 249 21.13 -6.84 -1.48
N ARG A 250 22.17 -7.57 -1.04
CA ARG A 250 23.47 -7.55 -1.70
C ARG A 250 23.46 -8.60 -2.80
N LYS A 251 23.67 -8.15 -4.06
CA LYS A 251 23.68 -9.03 -5.24
C LYS A 251 24.92 -8.77 -6.11
N PRO A 252 25.45 -9.78 -6.81
CA PRO A 252 26.40 -9.55 -7.90
C PRO A 252 25.69 -8.78 -9.02
N TRP A 253 26.36 -7.79 -9.56
CA TRP A 253 25.82 -6.91 -10.59
C TRP A 253 26.89 -6.57 -11.61
N VAL A 254 26.52 -6.56 -12.90
CA VAL A 254 27.43 -6.09 -13.94
C VAL A 254 27.42 -4.56 -13.94
N VAL A 255 28.59 -3.97 -13.81
CA VAL A 255 28.78 -2.52 -13.88
C VAL A 255 29.69 -2.20 -15.05
N THR A 256 29.28 -1.27 -15.91
CA THR A 256 30.10 -0.80 -17.02
C THR A 256 30.85 0.48 -16.60
N ASP A 257 32.16 0.54 -16.78
CA ASP A 257 32.95 1.73 -16.49
C ASP A 257 32.86 2.77 -17.63
N GLU A 258 33.50 3.95 -17.43
CA GLU A 258 33.51 5.05 -18.40
C GLU A 258 34.16 4.68 -19.76
N ASN A 259 34.96 3.60 -19.79
CA ASN A 259 35.63 3.09 -20.98
C ASN A 259 34.83 1.97 -21.67
N GLY A 260 33.65 1.62 -21.14
CA GLY A 260 32.80 0.56 -21.67
C GLY A 260 33.20 -0.86 -21.20
N ASN A 261 34.14 -1.01 -20.23
CA ASN A 261 34.51 -2.32 -19.72
C ASN A 261 33.52 -2.78 -18.66
N GLU A 262 33.10 -4.02 -18.76
CA GLU A 262 32.22 -4.66 -17.80
C GLU A 262 32.99 -5.32 -16.66
N LYS A 263 32.49 -5.14 -15.43
CA LYS A 263 33.01 -5.82 -14.23
C LYS A 263 31.89 -6.25 -13.30
N LEU A 264 32.13 -7.30 -12.53
CA LEU A 264 31.20 -7.74 -11.49
C LEU A 264 31.51 -6.99 -10.20
N GLU A 265 30.48 -6.33 -9.67
CA GLU A 265 30.51 -5.68 -8.37
C GLU A 265 29.41 -6.22 -7.46
N VAL A 266 29.60 -6.14 -6.15
CA VAL A 266 28.55 -6.41 -5.17
C VAL A 266 27.79 -5.12 -4.93
N ARG A 267 26.57 -5.04 -5.46
CA ARG A 267 25.70 -3.85 -5.39
C ARG A 267 24.56 -4.07 -4.40
N SER A 268 23.96 -2.99 -3.95
CA SER A 268 22.73 -3.00 -3.15
C SER A 268 21.54 -2.91 -4.08
N VAL A 269 20.66 -3.91 -4.06
CA VAL A 269 19.56 -4.03 -5.01
C VAL A 269 18.23 -4.09 -4.24
N ILE A 270 17.22 -3.36 -4.71
CA ILE A 270 15.84 -3.48 -4.28
C ILE A 270 15.00 -3.98 -5.46
N THR A 271 14.09 -4.89 -5.18
CA THR A 271 13.10 -5.32 -6.16
C THR A 271 11.81 -4.54 -5.97
N ILE A 272 11.26 -4.00 -7.05
CA ILE A 272 9.92 -3.41 -7.12
C ILE A 272 9.05 -4.37 -7.93
N THR A 273 8.03 -4.94 -7.31
CA THR A 273 7.03 -5.75 -8.02
C THR A 273 5.81 -4.88 -8.30
N CYS A 274 5.29 -4.95 -9.51
CA CYS A 274 4.06 -4.30 -9.93
C CYS A 274 3.09 -5.38 -10.40
N ALA A 275 1.93 -5.47 -9.77
CA ALA A 275 0.79 -6.23 -10.25
C ALA A 275 -0.19 -5.28 -10.94
N THR A 276 -0.71 -5.66 -12.09
CA THR A 276 -1.67 -4.89 -12.87
C THR A 276 -2.91 -5.73 -13.18
N ASP A 277 -4.06 -5.07 -13.22
CA ASP A 277 -5.31 -5.68 -13.69
C ASP A 277 -5.30 -5.78 -15.22
N HIS A 278 -5.05 -6.99 -15.73
CA HIS A 278 -4.88 -7.22 -17.18
C HIS A 278 -6.17 -7.06 -18.01
N ARG A 279 -7.30 -6.72 -17.34
CA ARG A 279 -8.52 -6.28 -18.04
C ARG A 279 -8.39 -4.85 -18.56
N SER A 280 -7.49 -4.05 -17.98
CA SER A 280 -7.37 -2.62 -18.25
C SER A 280 -5.96 -2.15 -18.58
N VAL A 281 -4.93 -2.86 -18.14
CA VAL A 281 -3.52 -2.46 -18.26
C VAL A 281 -2.74 -3.56 -18.98
N ASP A 282 -2.08 -3.19 -20.08
CA ASP A 282 -1.13 -4.02 -20.80
C ASP A 282 0.31 -3.62 -20.48
N TYR A 283 1.28 -4.47 -20.86
CA TYR A 283 2.70 -4.17 -20.64
C TYR A 283 3.15 -2.85 -21.29
N GLY A 284 2.60 -2.52 -22.46
CA GLY A 284 2.86 -1.24 -23.14
C GLY A 284 2.49 -0.02 -22.29
N ASP A 285 1.45 -0.12 -21.49
CA ASP A 285 1.00 0.94 -20.58
C ASP A 285 1.97 1.13 -19.37
N CYS A 286 2.77 0.11 -19.06
CA CYS A 286 3.79 0.15 -18.01
C CYS A 286 5.10 0.77 -18.47
N LEU A 287 5.38 0.82 -19.77
CA LEU A 287 6.66 1.31 -20.32
C LEU A 287 7.02 2.73 -19.88
N PRO A 288 6.09 3.71 -19.83
CA PRO A 288 6.45 5.06 -19.36
C PRO A 288 6.94 5.06 -17.90
N MET A 289 6.33 4.22 -17.02
CA MET A 289 6.82 4.04 -15.66
C MET A 289 8.23 3.43 -15.65
N ILE A 290 8.46 2.35 -16.40
CA ILE A 290 9.76 1.67 -16.48
C ILE A 290 10.84 2.65 -16.96
N ASN A 291 10.57 3.43 -17.99
CA ASN A 291 11.49 4.45 -18.50
C ASN A 291 11.79 5.49 -17.42
N ARG A 292 10.78 5.94 -16.69
CA ARG A 292 10.97 6.90 -15.59
C ARG A 292 11.83 6.31 -14.45
N LEU A 293 11.63 5.05 -14.12
CA LEU A 293 12.49 4.34 -13.15
C LEU A 293 13.94 4.26 -13.66
N ASN A 294 14.15 3.92 -14.93
CA ASN A 294 15.49 3.87 -15.53
C ASN A 294 16.20 5.23 -15.46
N GLU A 295 15.50 6.33 -15.76
CA GLU A 295 16.05 7.70 -15.63
C GLU A 295 16.48 8.00 -14.19
N ILE A 296 15.62 7.71 -13.20
CA ILE A 296 15.88 7.97 -11.79
C ILE A 296 17.09 7.16 -11.28
N PHE A 297 17.21 5.89 -11.67
CA PHE A 297 18.29 5.04 -11.23
C PHE A 297 19.59 5.26 -12.02
N ALA A 298 19.52 5.84 -13.23
CA ALA A 298 20.70 6.30 -13.96
C ALA A 298 21.31 7.57 -13.32
N ASP A 299 20.47 8.50 -12.84
CA ASP A 299 20.92 9.68 -12.09
C ASP A 299 20.18 9.81 -10.76
N THR A 300 20.70 9.15 -9.75
CA THR A 300 20.11 9.16 -8.40
C THR A 300 20.20 10.51 -7.69
N SER A 301 20.96 11.49 -8.23
CA SER A 301 21.06 12.84 -7.65
C SER A 301 19.72 13.59 -7.71
N VAL A 302 18.80 13.17 -8.57
CA VAL A 302 17.42 13.71 -8.71
C VAL A 302 16.67 13.73 -7.38
N ILE A 303 16.99 12.83 -6.43
CA ILE A 303 16.31 12.82 -5.12
C ILE A 303 16.51 14.11 -4.32
N LYS A 304 17.57 14.89 -4.64
CA LYS A 304 17.81 16.21 -4.01
C LYS A 304 16.74 17.23 -4.38
N THR A 305 16.17 17.11 -5.58
CA THR A 305 15.13 18.01 -6.06
C THR A 305 13.77 17.75 -5.38
N TRP A 306 13.64 16.62 -4.69
CA TRP A 306 12.42 16.21 -3.99
C TRP A 306 12.44 16.51 -2.48
N LYS A 307 13.50 17.15 -1.97
CA LYS A 307 13.68 17.41 -0.53
C LYS A 307 12.62 18.36 0.08
#